data_d99f37b12ce31597a3647fb8e5d5198b
#
_entry.id   d99f37b12ce31597a3647fb8e5d5198b
#
_cell.length_a   1.000
_cell.length_b   1.000
_cell.length_c   1.000
_cell.angle_alpha   90.00
_cell.angle_beta   90.00
_cell.angle_gamma   90.00
#
_symmetry.space_group_name_H-M   'P 1'
#
loop_
_entity.id
_entity.type
_entity.pdbx_description
1 polymer ?
#
loop_
_entity_poly.entity_id
_entity_poly.type
_entity_poly.pdbx_seq_one_letter_code
_entity_poly.pdbx_strand_id
1 'polypeptide(L)'
;MWASFKYSLLQLVRVPGVLIWTLVFPIVLGSLFVMMFGALDERAEAVSVNVIVVDEEQAKGEERSALSFENIARAAQAGAQIGSVFDEETFGEQAFATFMEALGEGDDALFNITYVSSPEEAAAVVRESLGTDDEYAGYVQYVDGEVRTVLAKATSAAETYEVEPSILMMIMDRYVAEEALIKETLQKNPAALANPGFIETLMAPVEATVRASVTDNAPRESLRYYFALFGMAAFFGASIGLIGFQQIRANASALAARRSLGALSHGKTAFVTLLASWLLSFASLLVLFAFLVVIGGVDFGDRVGICILICLVASLCATALGCALAAIPKVPDQAKGGIVAGFVCVASLFAGLYGTFAMDFADTVSQAAPWLDVINPIVQVCQAFYATMYYDTYAQTFGHLAILLVMALIFFALSARSLRRKRYASL
;
A
#
# COMPACT_ATOMS: atom_id res chain seq x y z
N MET A 1 30.78 1.66 -33.73
CA MET A 1 29.65 1.74 -32.80
C MET A 1 29.92 0.99 -31.49
N TRP A 2 30.34 -0.28 -31.50
CA TRP A 2 30.61 -1.05 -30.29
C TRP A 2 31.65 -0.42 -29.35
N ALA A 3 32.80 0.01 -29.87
CA ALA A 3 33.80 0.70 -29.07
C ALA A 3 33.23 1.95 -28.40
N SER A 4 32.47 2.79 -29.13
CA SER A 4 31.84 3.98 -28.57
C SER A 4 30.84 3.64 -27.47
N PHE A 5 30.07 2.59 -27.63
CA PHE A 5 29.14 2.07 -26.60
C PHE A 5 29.90 1.66 -25.33
N LYS A 6 30.91 0.79 -25.47
CA LYS A 6 31.72 0.31 -24.34
C LYS A 6 32.35 1.46 -23.57
N TYR A 7 32.95 2.42 -24.26
CA TYR A 7 33.59 3.57 -23.60
C TYR A 7 32.57 4.52 -22.96
N SER A 8 31.40 4.74 -23.57
CA SER A 8 30.33 5.52 -22.96
C SER A 8 29.84 4.88 -21.68
N LEU A 9 29.61 3.57 -21.68
CA LEU A 9 29.18 2.81 -20.48
C LEU A 9 30.25 2.88 -19.37
N LEU A 10 31.51 2.58 -19.69
CA LEU A 10 32.61 2.64 -18.71
C LEU A 10 32.80 4.03 -18.11
N GLN A 11 32.55 5.06 -18.90
CA GLN A 11 32.66 6.45 -18.44
C GLN A 11 31.54 6.80 -17.47
N LEU A 12 30.32 6.36 -17.72
CA LEU A 12 29.17 6.58 -16.84
C LEU A 12 29.32 5.86 -15.48
N VAL A 13 29.74 4.61 -15.49
CA VAL A 13 29.99 3.83 -14.25
C VAL A 13 31.06 4.47 -13.36
N ARG A 14 32.00 5.22 -13.92
CA ARG A 14 33.05 5.91 -13.16
C ARG A 14 32.63 7.25 -12.54
N VAL A 15 31.37 7.67 -12.71
CA VAL A 15 30.83 8.87 -12.06
C VAL A 15 30.10 8.49 -10.78
N PRO A 16 30.71 8.64 -9.59
CA PRO A 16 30.13 8.15 -8.36
C PRO A 16 28.79 8.79 -8.03
N GLY A 17 28.61 10.06 -8.32
CA GLY A 17 27.35 10.77 -8.10
C GLY A 17 26.16 10.17 -8.88
N VAL A 18 26.41 9.56 -10.05
CA VAL A 18 25.36 8.85 -10.80
C VAL A 18 24.91 7.63 -10.03
N LEU A 19 25.86 6.79 -9.60
CA LEU A 19 25.54 5.54 -8.89
C LEU A 19 24.85 5.79 -7.54
N ILE A 20 25.24 6.86 -6.83
CA ILE A 20 24.59 7.21 -5.56
C ILE A 20 23.11 7.52 -5.79
N TRP A 21 22.76 8.39 -6.72
CA TRP A 21 21.39 8.80 -6.93
C TRP A 21 20.51 7.76 -7.65
N THR A 22 21.11 6.90 -8.48
CA THR A 22 20.34 5.92 -9.26
C THR A 22 20.28 4.52 -8.65
N LEU A 23 21.18 4.21 -7.73
CA LEU A 23 21.27 2.89 -7.11
C LEU A 23 21.18 2.98 -5.59
N VAL A 24 22.08 3.74 -4.93
CA VAL A 24 22.17 3.75 -3.48
C VAL A 24 20.93 4.40 -2.85
N PHE A 25 20.54 5.58 -3.34
CA PHE A 25 19.40 6.32 -2.79
C PHE A 25 18.08 5.56 -2.89
N PRO A 26 17.68 4.96 -4.03
CA PRO A 26 16.46 4.15 -4.11
C PRO A 26 16.49 2.89 -3.22
N ILE A 27 17.65 2.25 -3.05
CA ILE A 27 17.79 1.10 -2.14
C ILE A 27 17.61 1.54 -0.69
N VAL A 28 18.24 2.64 -0.28
CA VAL A 28 18.08 3.17 1.10
C VAL A 28 16.63 3.54 1.36
N LEU A 29 15.97 4.23 0.42
CA LEU A 29 14.57 4.59 0.57
C LEU A 29 13.66 3.35 0.55
N GLY A 30 13.95 2.37 -0.30
CA GLY A 30 13.27 1.07 -0.31
C GLY A 30 13.44 0.31 1.00
N SER A 31 14.64 0.33 1.60
CA SER A 31 14.88 -0.28 2.92
C SER A 31 14.04 0.38 4.01
N LEU A 32 13.93 1.71 4.00
CA LEU A 32 13.08 2.44 4.95
C LEU A 32 11.60 2.06 4.77
N PHE A 33 11.13 1.90 3.54
CA PHE A 33 9.76 1.47 3.28
C PHE A 33 9.52 0.03 3.74
N VAL A 34 10.45 -0.89 3.48
CA VAL A 34 10.35 -2.28 3.97
C VAL A 34 10.27 -2.32 5.49
N MET A 35 11.09 -1.52 6.19
CA MET A 35 11.04 -1.45 7.66
C MET A 35 9.72 -0.83 8.16
N MET A 36 9.24 0.22 7.51
CA MET A 36 8.01 0.92 7.90
C MET A 36 6.76 0.07 7.63
N PHE A 37 6.65 -0.49 6.44
CA PHE A 37 5.46 -1.25 6.04
C PHE A 37 5.49 -2.70 6.50
N GLY A 38 6.66 -3.32 6.67
CA GLY A 38 6.77 -4.66 7.24
C GLY A 38 6.17 -4.74 8.64
N ALA A 39 6.45 -3.76 9.50
CA ALA A 39 5.84 -3.67 10.81
C ALA A 39 4.32 -3.37 10.77
N LEU A 40 3.84 -2.66 9.74
CA LEU A 40 2.41 -2.37 9.56
C LEU A 40 1.66 -3.56 8.96
N ASP A 41 2.26 -4.27 8.01
CA ASP A 41 1.66 -5.46 7.40
C ASP A 41 1.57 -6.61 8.42
N GLU A 42 2.59 -6.81 9.28
CA GLU A 42 2.54 -7.76 10.40
C GLU A 42 1.41 -7.41 11.40
N ARG A 43 1.22 -6.13 11.70
CA ARG A 43 0.11 -5.69 12.56
C ARG A 43 -1.25 -5.83 11.87
N ALA A 44 -1.34 -5.65 10.57
CA ALA A 44 -2.59 -5.79 9.81
C ALA A 44 -3.02 -7.25 9.62
N GLU A 45 -2.09 -8.20 9.60
CA GLU A 45 -2.36 -9.64 9.62
C GLU A 45 -2.73 -10.15 11.02
N ALA A 46 -2.34 -9.44 12.08
CA ALA A 46 -2.62 -9.74 13.49
C ALA A 46 -3.50 -8.66 14.13
N VAL A 47 -4.59 -8.23 13.50
CA VAL A 47 -5.56 -7.34 14.17
C VAL A 47 -6.40 -8.19 15.12
N SER A 48 -5.79 -8.60 16.24
CA SER A 48 -6.56 -8.94 17.43
C SER A 48 -6.72 -7.64 18.23
N VAL A 49 -7.96 -7.20 18.37
CA VAL A 49 -8.33 -6.01 19.15
C VAL A 49 -8.35 -6.37 20.63
N ASN A 50 -7.58 -5.68 21.47
CA ASN A 50 -7.64 -5.90 22.90
C ASN A 50 -8.94 -5.32 23.47
N VAL A 51 -9.76 -6.15 24.10
CA VAL A 51 -11.06 -5.78 24.66
C VAL A 51 -11.21 -6.30 26.10
N ILE A 52 -11.76 -5.47 26.97
CA ILE A 52 -12.10 -5.88 28.32
C ILE A 52 -13.60 -6.24 28.38
N VAL A 53 -13.90 -7.39 28.93
CA VAL A 53 -15.27 -7.82 29.21
C VAL A 53 -15.47 -7.82 30.72
N VAL A 54 -16.50 -7.11 31.18
CA VAL A 54 -16.88 -7.11 32.59
C VAL A 54 -17.75 -8.31 32.84
N ASP A 55 -17.21 -9.33 33.51
CA ASP A 55 -17.86 -10.58 33.85
C ASP A 55 -17.24 -11.13 35.14
N GLU A 56 -18.00 -11.09 36.22
CA GLU A 56 -17.54 -11.48 37.57
C GLU A 56 -17.25 -12.97 37.70
N GLU A 57 -18.01 -13.83 37.00
CA GLU A 57 -17.86 -15.29 37.06
C GLU A 57 -16.60 -15.72 36.28
N GLN A 58 -16.44 -15.24 35.07
CA GLN A 58 -15.27 -15.51 34.24
C GLN A 58 -13.97 -14.91 34.83
N ALA A 59 -14.03 -13.73 35.45
CA ALA A 59 -12.90 -13.11 36.12
C ALA A 59 -12.38 -13.94 37.32
N LYS A 60 -13.26 -14.73 37.96
CA LYS A 60 -12.92 -15.62 39.07
C LYS A 60 -12.46 -16.99 38.59
N GLY A 61 -12.51 -17.30 37.29
CA GLY A 61 -12.17 -18.62 36.74
C GLY A 61 -13.21 -19.69 37.05
N GLU A 62 -14.44 -19.30 37.37
CA GLU A 62 -15.55 -20.23 37.56
C GLU A 62 -16.12 -20.62 36.19
N GLU A 63 -16.09 -21.93 35.85
CA GLU A 63 -16.76 -22.41 34.63
C GLU A 63 -18.26 -22.14 34.76
N ARG A 64 -18.80 -21.25 33.91
CA ARG A 64 -20.25 -21.12 33.79
C ARG A 64 -20.84 -22.47 33.45
N SER A 65 -21.81 -22.90 34.23
CA SER A 65 -22.63 -24.09 33.94
C SER A 65 -23.29 -23.85 32.58
N ALA A 66 -22.69 -24.42 31.54
CA ALA A 66 -23.19 -24.31 30.18
C ALA A 66 -24.63 -24.78 30.14
N LEU A 67 -25.59 -23.87 30.16
CA LEU A 67 -26.85 -24.09 29.51
C LEU A 67 -26.56 -24.18 28.02
N SER A 68 -25.99 -25.32 27.62
CA SER A 68 -25.73 -25.52 26.21
C SER A 68 -27.06 -25.37 25.49
N PHE A 69 -27.07 -24.69 24.34
CA PHE A 69 -28.21 -24.61 23.45
C PHE A 69 -28.83 -26.01 23.19
N GLU A 70 -28.04 -27.07 23.30
CA GLU A 70 -28.51 -28.46 23.33
C GLU A 70 -29.52 -28.76 24.48
N ASN A 71 -29.29 -28.19 25.66
CA ASN A 71 -30.19 -28.38 26.78
C ASN A 71 -31.50 -27.59 26.61
N ILE A 72 -31.42 -26.40 25.99
CA ILE A 72 -32.58 -25.58 25.62
C ILE A 72 -33.37 -26.27 24.50
N ALA A 73 -32.71 -26.74 23.45
CA ALA A 73 -33.33 -27.50 22.35
C ALA A 73 -33.98 -28.80 22.89
N ARG A 74 -33.34 -29.48 23.85
CA ARG A 74 -33.84 -30.70 24.47
C ARG A 74 -35.05 -30.43 25.37
N ALA A 75 -35.08 -29.32 26.13
CA ALA A 75 -36.19 -28.87 26.92
C ALA A 75 -37.38 -28.44 26.02
N ALA A 76 -37.14 -27.78 24.92
CA ALA A 76 -38.13 -27.41 23.92
C ALA A 76 -38.75 -28.64 23.26
N GLN A 77 -37.98 -29.67 22.93
CA GLN A 77 -38.44 -30.95 22.39
C GLN A 77 -39.25 -31.76 23.43
N ALA A 78 -38.98 -31.62 24.72
CA ALA A 78 -39.69 -32.29 25.80
C ALA A 78 -41.07 -31.65 26.15
N GLY A 79 -41.47 -30.59 25.42
CA GLY A 79 -42.76 -29.93 25.63
C GLY A 79 -42.86 -29.16 26.95
N ALA A 80 -41.75 -28.82 27.59
CA ALA A 80 -41.73 -27.94 28.74
C ALA A 80 -42.33 -26.58 28.36
N GLN A 81 -43.12 -25.97 29.25
CA GLN A 81 -43.57 -24.59 29.04
C GLN A 81 -42.37 -23.67 29.07
N ILE A 82 -41.89 -23.31 27.88
CA ILE A 82 -40.67 -22.54 27.65
C ILE A 82 -40.67 -21.21 28.42
N GLY A 83 -41.86 -20.61 28.61
CA GLY A 83 -42.03 -19.36 29.35
C GLY A 83 -41.79 -19.40 30.87
N SER A 84 -41.61 -20.59 31.50
CA SER A 84 -41.30 -20.71 32.92
C SER A 84 -39.83 -21.07 33.20
N VAL A 85 -39.06 -21.36 32.16
CA VAL A 85 -37.64 -21.74 32.23
C VAL A 85 -36.75 -20.65 31.59
N PHE A 86 -37.35 -19.75 30.82
CA PHE A 86 -36.67 -18.61 30.19
C PHE A 86 -36.77 -17.38 31.08
N ASP A 87 -35.71 -17.11 31.82
CA ASP A 87 -35.43 -15.78 32.31
C ASP A 87 -34.70 -15.03 31.17
N GLU A 88 -35.36 -14.00 30.61
CA GLU A 88 -34.91 -13.26 29.43
C GLU A 88 -33.56 -12.61 29.69
N GLU A 89 -33.28 -12.20 30.91
CA GLU A 89 -32.05 -11.57 31.35
C GLU A 89 -30.88 -12.55 31.41
N THR A 90 -31.09 -13.72 32.05
CA THR A 90 -30.08 -14.79 32.13
C THR A 90 -29.73 -15.37 30.77
N PHE A 91 -30.70 -15.46 29.86
CA PHE A 91 -30.46 -15.93 28.50
C PHE A 91 -29.60 -14.93 27.69
N GLY A 92 -29.93 -13.65 27.78
CA GLY A 92 -29.16 -12.60 27.08
C GLY A 92 -27.71 -12.53 27.56
N GLU A 93 -27.50 -12.61 28.86
CA GLU A 93 -26.17 -12.63 29.46
C GLU A 93 -25.31 -13.82 29.00
N GLN A 94 -25.91 -15.02 28.96
CA GLN A 94 -25.21 -16.23 28.48
C GLN A 94 -24.92 -16.19 26.97
N ALA A 95 -25.89 -15.69 26.19
CA ALA A 95 -25.70 -15.53 24.76
C ALA A 95 -24.56 -14.53 24.43
N PHE A 96 -24.51 -13.42 25.19
CA PHE A 96 -23.44 -12.45 25.08
C PHE A 96 -22.08 -13.03 25.46
N ALA A 97 -22.00 -13.78 26.58
CA ALA A 97 -20.75 -14.41 27.00
C ALA A 97 -20.24 -15.42 25.95
N THR A 98 -21.15 -16.27 25.42
CA THR A 98 -20.78 -17.22 24.35
C THR A 98 -20.33 -16.52 23.07
N PHE A 99 -20.98 -15.42 22.72
CA PHE A 99 -20.58 -14.61 21.57
C PHE A 99 -19.18 -14.02 21.75
N MET A 100 -18.89 -13.47 22.93
CA MET A 100 -17.55 -12.91 23.21
C MET A 100 -16.49 -14.02 23.22
N GLU A 101 -16.78 -15.17 23.83
CA GLU A 101 -15.87 -16.31 23.85
C GLU A 101 -15.53 -16.78 22.42
N ALA A 102 -16.54 -16.89 21.54
CA ALA A 102 -16.34 -17.26 20.13
C ALA A 102 -15.47 -16.25 19.35
N LEU A 103 -15.47 -14.97 19.72
CA LEU A 103 -14.63 -13.94 19.12
C LEU A 103 -13.19 -13.95 19.66
N GLY A 104 -12.96 -14.53 20.83
CA GLY A 104 -11.66 -14.64 21.49
C GLY A 104 -10.95 -15.99 21.31
N GLU A 105 -11.60 -17.00 20.71
CA GLU A 105 -11.04 -18.34 20.52
C GLU A 105 -10.52 -18.56 19.09
N GLY A 106 -9.36 -19.24 18.96
CA GLY A 106 -8.78 -19.70 17.69
C GLY A 106 -7.52 -18.96 17.29
N ASP A 107 -6.81 -19.51 16.28
CA ASP A 107 -5.59 -18.90 15.72
C ASP A 107 -5.88 -17.56 14.97
N ASP A 108 -7.14 -17.35 14.55
CA ASP A 108 -7.64 -16.14 13.89
C ASP A 108 -8.58 -15.34 14.80
N ALA A 109 -8.40 -15.39 16.14
CA ALA A 109 -9.23 -14.67 17.10
C ALA A 109 -9.25 -13.17 16.82
N LEU A 110 -10.45 -12.61 16.65
CA LEU A 110 -10.63 -11.19 16.35
C LEU A 110 -10.39 -10.31 17.58
N PHE A 111 -10.68 -10.82 18.77
CA PHE A 111 -10.50 -10.11 20.03
C PHE A 111 -9.55 -10.87 20.96
N ASN A 112 -8.64 -10.10 21.58
CA ASN A 112 -7.90 -10.56 22.74
C ASN A 112 -8.64 -10.08 23.98
N ILE A 113 -9.35 -11.01 24.64
CA ILE A 113 -10.30 -10.69 25.69
C ILE A 113 -9.67 -10.83 27.07
N THR A 114 -9.81 -9.78 27.89
CA THR A 114 -9.45 -9.77 29.29
C THR A 114 -10.72 -9.62 30.14
N TYR A 115 -10.98 -10.55 31.04
CA TYR A 115 -12.14 -10.50 31.93
C TYR A 115 -11.81 -9.78 33.24
N VAL A 116 -12.71 -8.89 33.68
CA VAL A 116 -12.58 -8.15 34.95
C VAL A 116 -13.88 -8.19 35.73
N SER A 117 -13.80 -8.06 37.05
CA SER A 117 -14.94 -8.23 37.94
C SER A 117 -15.84 -6.99 38.05
N SER A 118 -15.37 -5.81 37.71
CA SER A 118 -16.14 -4.58 37.85
C SER A 118 -15.88 -3.55 36.76
N PRO A 119 -16.88 -2.69 36.46
CA PRO A 119 -16.70 -1.60 35.48
C PRO A 119 -15.65 -0.58 35.90
N GLU A 120 -15.46 -0.35 37.21
CA GLU A 120 -14.44 0.55 37.76
C GLU A 120 -13.03 0.01 37.47
N GLU A 121 -12.83 -1.28 37.63
CA GLU A 121 -11.58 -1.98 37.30
C GLU A 121 -11.33 -1.93 35.80
N ALA A 122 -12.33 -2.22 34.96
CA ALA A 122 -12.24 -2.09 33.52
C ALA A 122 -11.80 -0.69 33.07
N ALA A 123 -12.45 0.35 33.62
CA ALA A 123 -12.12 1.72 33.31
C ALA A 123 -10.70 2.13 33.79
N ALA A 124 -10.19 1.54 34.86
CA ALA A 124 -8.84 1.76 35.35
C ALA A 124 -7.81 1.12 34.41
N VAL A 125 -8.01 -0.14 34.01
CA VAL A 125 -7.12 -0.86 33.10
C VAL A 125 -7.10 -0.19 31.73
N VAL A 126 -8.24 0.22 31.16
CA VAL A 126 -8.29 0.97 29.89
C VAL A 126 -7.51 2.28 29.97
N ARG A 127 -7.59 3.02 31.09
CA ARG A 127 -6.84 4.27 31.25
C ARG A 127 -5.33 4.05 31.38
N GLU A 128 -4.93 2.97 32.04
CA GLU A 128 -3.51 2.65 32.25
C GLU A 128 -2.85 2.16 30.94
N SER A 129 -3.63 1.51 30.05
CA SER A 129 -3.15 1.04 28.77
C SER A 129 -3.02 2.13 27.70
N LEU A 130 -3.62 3.32 27.89
CA LEU A 130 -3.58 4.38 26.88
C LEU A 130 -2.14 4.81 26.55
N GLY A 131 -1.82 4.70 25.26
CA GLY A 131 -0.49 5.05 24.73
C GLY A 131 0.59 3.98 24.93
N THR A 132 0.20 2.75 25.30
CA THR A 132 1.08 1.57 25.35
C THR A 132 0.90 0.73 24.06
N ASP A 133 1.82 -0.21 23.82
CA ASP A 133 1.69 -1.15 22.67
C ASP A 133 0.51 -2.13 22.83
N ASP A 134 0.00 -2.33 24.06
CA ASP A 134 -1.12 -3.20 24.40
C ASP A 134 -2.37 -2.36 24.79
N GLU A 135 -2.68 -1.31 24.04
CA GLU A 135 -3.84 -0.46 24.30
C GLU A 135 -5.15 -1.21 24.10
N TYR A 136 -6.11 -1.03 25.02
CA TYR A 136 -7.43 -1.61 24.90
C TYR A 136 -8.38 -0.68 24.13
N ALA A 137 -9.12 -1.23 23.18
CA ALA A 137 -10.12 -0.49 22.40
C ALA A 137 -11.28 0.04 23.26
N GLY A 138 -11.50 -0.59 24.39
CA GLY A 138 -12.55 -0.23 25.34
C GLY A 138 -12.96 -1.41 26.21
N TYR A 139 -14.10 -1.27 26.90
CA TYR A 139 -14.69 -2.37 27.62
C TYR A 139 -16.18 -2.53 27.33
N VAL A 140 -16.67 -3.75 27.46
CA VAL A 140 -18.05 -4.14 27.20
C VAL A 140 -18.62 -4.80 28.43
N GLN A 141 -19.89 -4.53 28.75
CA GLN A 141 -20.62 -5.16 29.84
C GLN A 141 -22.05 -5.45 29.43
N TYR A 142 -22.60 -6.50 29.95
CA TYR A 142 -24.04 -6.83 29.83
C TYR A 142 -24.72 -6.49 31.14
N VAL A 143 -25.66 -5.53 31.18
CA VAL A 143 -26.33 -5.05 32.39
C VAL A 143 -27.75 -4.66 32.04
N ASP A 144 -28.70 -5.06 32.92
CA ASP A 144 -30.15 -4.76 32.81
C ASP A 144 -30.74 -5.23 31.45
N GLY A 145 -30.22 -6.32 30.87
CA GLY A 145 -30.71 -6.86 29.57
C GLY A 145 -30.18 -6.14 28.33
N GLU A 146 -29.20 -5.28 28.49
CA GLU A 146 -28.59 -4.50 27.41
C GLU A 146 -27.06 -4.56 27.41
N VAL A 147 -26.46 -4.57 26.23
CA VAL A 147 -25.01 -4.44 26.04
C VAL A 147 -24.62 -2.97 26.14
N ARG A 148 -23.70 -2.66 27.04
CA ARG A 148 -23.08 -1.32 27.15
C ARG A 148 -21.63 -1.38 26.74
N THR A 149 -21.29 -0.64 25.67
CA THR A 149 -19.93 -0.51 25.16
C THR A 149 -19.34 0.85 25.54
N VAL A 150 -18.18 0.85 26.16
CA VAL A 150 -17.43 2.06 26.51
C VAL A 150 -16.11 2.03 25.75
N LEU A 151 -15.96 2.96 24.82
CA LEU A 151 -14.77 3.03 23.96
C LEU A 151 -13.66 3.81 24.66
N ALA A 152 -12.42 3.36 24.47
CA ALA A 152 -11.24 4.13 24.81
C ALA A 152 -11.20 5.40 23.94
N LYS A 153 -10.87 6.54 24.53
CA LYS A 153 -10.71 7.79 23.79
C LYS A 153 -9.26 8.22 23.84
N ALA A 154 -8.58 8.24 22.70
CA ALA A 154 -7.23 8.76 22.62
C ALA A 154 -7.17 10.22 23.06
N THR A 155 -6.14 10.53 23.85
CA THR A 155 -5.92 11.88 24.43
C THR A 155 -5.13 12.77 23.48
N SER A 156 -4.70 12.27 22.32
CA SER A 156 -3.86 12.99 21.36
C SER A 156 -4.71 13.73 20.32
N ALA A 157 -4.38 15.00 20.10
CA ALA A 157 -5.00 15.89 19.12
C ALA A 157 -4.66 15.55 17.65
N ALA A 158 -4.03 14.41 17.38
CA ALA A 158 -3.90 13.85 16.06
C ALA A 158 -5.22 13.13 15.75
N GLU A 159 -5.94 13.58 14.73
CA GLU A 159 -7.11 12.94 14.14
C GLU A 159 -6.69 11.59 13.47
N THR A 160 -6.15 10.70 14.27
CA THR A 160 -5.94 9.32 13.83
C THR A 160 -7.26 8.61 14.09
N TYR A 161 -7.95 8.20 13.06
CA TYR A 161 -9.10 7.29 13.17
C TYR A 161 -8.61 6.06 13.90
N GLU A 162 -9.06 5.91 15.14
CA GLU A 162 -8.77 4.72 15.94
C GLU A 162 -9.57 3.57 15.35
N VAL A 163 -8.88 2.69 14.66
CA VAL A 163 -9.49 1.57 13.94
C VAL A 163 -10.07 0.57 14.95
N GLU A 164 -9.34 0.29 16.02
CA GLU A 164 -9.70 -0.70 17.04
C GLU A 164 -11.01 -0.38 17.79
N PRO A 165 -11.21 0.83 18.35
CA PRO A 165 -12.50 1.22 18.93
C PRO A 165 -13.65 1.19 17.91
N SER A 166 -13.37 1.52 16.64
CA SER A 166 -14.39 1.47 15.59
C SER A 166 -14.81 0.04 15.25
N ILE A 167 -13.86 -0.91 15.25
CA ILE A 167 -14.15 -2.34 15.07
C ILE A 167 -15.00 -2.85 16.23
N LEU A 168 -14.60 -2.54 17.47
CA LEU A 168 -15.37 -2.93 18.66
C LEU A 168 -16.80 -2.41 18.60
N MET A 169 -16.97 -1.12 18.31
CA MET A 169 -18.28 -0.50 18.18
C MET A 169 -19.14 -1.19 17.11
N MET A 170 -18.57 -1.39 15.92
CA MET A 170 -19.29 -2.02 14.80
C MET A 170 -19.77 -3.44 15.12
N ILE A 171 -18.95 -4.22 15.82
CA ILE A 171 -19.31 -5.60 16.21
C ILE A 171 -20.38 -5.59 17.28
N MET A 172 -20.26 -4.70 18.28
CA MET A 172 -21.26 -4.60 19.34
C MET A 172 -22.60 -4.07 18.83
N ASP A 173 -22.60 -3.04 17.96
CA ASP A 173 -23.84 -2.53 17.32
C ASP A 173 -24.53 -3.65 16.52
N ARG A 174 -23.76 -4.49 15.84
CA ARG A 174 -24.30 -5.64 15.11
C ARG A 174 -24.90 -6.67 16.07
N TYR A 175 -24.20 -7.02 17.15
CA TYR A 175 -24.71 -7.94 18.16
C TYR A 175 -26.04 -7.45 18.73
N VAL A 176 -26.12 -6.18 19.12
CA VAL A 176 -27.36 -5.57 19.67
C VAL A 176 -28.51 -5.63 18.66
N ALA A 177 -28.24 -5.38 17.38
CA ALA A 177 -29.24 -5.47 16.32
C ALA A 177 -29.73 -6.92 16.11
N GLU A 178 -28.83 -7.89 16.13
CA GLU A 178 -29.16 -9.33 16.03
C GLU A 178 -29.91 -9.81 17.27
N GLU A 179 -29.50 -9.41 18.47
CA GLU A 179 -30.19 -9.73 19.72
C GLU A 179 -31.63 -9.19 19.71
N ALA A 180 -31.83 -7.95 19.28
CA ALA A 180 -33.16 -7.37 19.17
C ALA A 180 -34.06 -8.15 18.19
N LEU A 181 -33.50 -8.58 17.05
CA LEU A 181 -34.21 -9.39 16.07
C LEU A 181 -34.61 -10.78 16.63
N ILE A 182 -33.70 -11.38 17.37
CA ILE A 182 -33.94 -12.67 18.05
C ILE A 182 -35.06 -12.51 19.07
N LYS A 183 -34.98 -11.51 19.95
CA LYS A 183 -36.02 -11.21 20.97
C LYS A 183 -37.38 -10.97 20.31
N GLU A 184 -37.46 -10.18 19.25
CA GLU A 184 -38.71 -9.93 18.51
C GLU A 184 -39.29 -11.19 17.87
N THR A 185 -38.41 -12.02 17.28
CA THR A 185 -38.83 -13.29 16.64
C THR A 185 -39.36 -14.28 17.66
N LEU A 186 -38.71 -14.40 18.82
CA LEU A 186 -39.13 -15.26 19.91
C LEU A 186 -40.47 -14.84 20.53
N GLN A 187 -40.68 -13.52 20.67
CA GLN A 187 -41.95 -12.98 21.15
C GLN A 187 -43.09 -13.27 20.17
N LYS A 188 -42.86 -13.20 18.88
CA LYS A 188 -43.87 -13.43 17.83
C LYS A 188 -44.13 -14.93 17.56
N ASN A 189 -43.11 -15.76 17.68
CA ASN A 189 -43.20 -17.19 17.38
C ASN A 189 -42.31 -18.04 18.30
N PRO A 190 -42.76 -18.32 19.55
CA PRO A 190 -41.98 -19.14 20.49
C PRO A 190 -41.67 -20.56 19.98
N ALA A 191 -42.51 -21.09 19.07
CA ALA A 191 -42.32 -22.42 18.50
C ALA A 191 -41.12 -22.49 17.50
N ALA A 192 -40.55 -21.36 17.09
CA ALA A 192 -39.38 -21.33 16.21
C ALA A 192 -38.15 -21.98 16.87
N LEU A 193 -38.02 -21.89 18.19
CA LEU A 193 -36.94 -22.55 18.95
C LEU A 193 -37.00 -24.10 18.90
N ALA A 194 -38.14 -24.69 18.61
CA ALA A 194 -38.25 -26.13 18.44
C ALA A 194 -37.66 -26.64 17.09
N ASN A 195 -37.32 -25.77 16.20
CA ASN A 195 -36.72 -26.11 14.91
C ASN A 195 -35.17 -26.01 14.98
N PRO A 196 -34.45 -27.14 14.95
CA PRO A 196 -32.98 -27.13 15.00
C PRO A 196 -32.33 -26.30 13.90
N GLY A 197 -32.92 -26.28 12.69
CA GLY A 197 -32.42 -25.49 11.59
C GLY A 197 -32.56 -23.96 11.79
N PHE A 198 -33.52 -23.53 12.63
CA PHE A 198 -33.65 -22.11 13.00
C PHE A 198 -32.54 -21.68 13.92
N ILE A 199 -32.19 -22.52 14.91
CA ILE A 199 -31.08 -22.26 15.84
C ILE A 199 -29.75 -22.24 15.09
N GLU A 200 -29.54 -23.21 14.18
CA GLU A 200 -28.34 -23.26 13.35
C GLU A 200 -28.22 -22.00 12.46
N THR A 201 -29.32 -21.49 11.92
CA THR A 201 -29.34 -20.25 11.12
C THR A 201 -29.07 -19.00 11.97
N LEU A 202 -29.54 -18.99 13.25
CA LEU A 202 -29.26 -17.89 14.18
C LEU A 202 -27.81 -17.85 14.64
N MET A 203 -27.17 -19.01 14.75
CA MET A 203 -25.77 -19.14 15.17
C MET A 203 -24.80 -19.12 13.99
N ALA A 204 -25.30 -19.26 12.75
CA ALA A 204 -24.45 -19.13 11.59
C ALA A 204 -23.89 -17.70 11.53
N PRO A 205 -22.57 -17.54 11.42
CA PRO A 205 -22.00 -16.21 11.21
C PRO A 205 -22.62 -15.64 9.94
N VAL A 206 -23.45 -14.59 10.12
CA VAL A 206 -24.03 -13.90 8.96
C VAL A 206 -22.89 -13.18 8.28
N GLU A 207 -22.36 -13.77 7.22
CA GLU A 207 -21.48 -13.08 6.28
C GLU A 207 -22.31 -11.99 5.58
N ALA A 208 -22.65 -10.92 6.32
CA ALA A 208 -23.46 -9.80 5.82
C ALA A 208 -22.72 -9.00 4.74
N THR A 209 -21.41 -9.15 4.65
CA THR A 209 -20.58 -8.53 3.61
C THR A 209 -19.56 -9.54 3.14
N VAL A 210 -19.79 -10.13 1.96
CA VAL A 210 -18.71 -10.74 1.21
C VAL A 210 -17.83 -9.60 0.71
N ARG A 211 -16.53 -9.63 1.02
CA ARG A 211 -15.57 -8.75 0.33
C ARG A 211 -15.67 -9.08 -1.16
N ALA A 212 -16.51 -8.37 -1.88
CA ALA A 212 -16.52 -8.42 -3.33
C ALA A 212 -15.23 -7.73 -3.80
N SER A 213 -14.15 -8.49 -3.83
CA SER A 213 -12.96 -8.06 -4.54
C SER A 213 -13.34 -7.92 -6.00
N VAL A 214 -13.21 -6.70 -6.54
CA VAL A 214 -13.44 -6.44 -7.97
C VAL A 214 -12.38 -7.16 -8.82
N THR A 215 -11.32 -7.65 -8.18
CA THR A 215 -10.23 -8.41 -8.80
C THR A 215 -9.77 -9.52 -7.84
N ASP A 216 -9.32 -10.65 -8.37
CA ASP A 216 -8.77 -11.76 -7.59
C ASP A 216 -7.43 -11.42 -6.91
N ASN A 217 -6.80 -10.29 -7.28
CA ASN A 217 -5.48 -9.86 -6.83
C ASN A 217 -5.48 -8.37 -6.42
N ALA A 218 -6.31 -7.98 -5.46
CA ALA A 218 -6.23 -6.61 -4.93
C ALA A 218 -4.86 -6.39 -4.28
N PRO A 219 -4.02 -5.46 -4.80
CA PRO A 219 -2.72 -5.21 -4.21
C PRO A 219 -2.90 -4.61 -2.80
N ARG A 220 -2.02 -5.00 -1.86
CA ARG A 220 -1.94 -4.37 -0.53
C ARG A 220 -1.70 -2.87 -0.69
N GLU A 221 -2.22 -2.06 0.22
CA GLU A 221 -2.04 -0.59 0.16
C GLU A 221 -0.57 -0.17 0.18
N SER A 222 0.28 -0.91 0.90
CA SER A 222 1.72 -0.71 0.95
C SER A 222 2.39 -0.79 -0.44
N LEU A 223 1.88 -1.62 -1.36
CA LEU A 223 2.41 -1.76 -2.72
C LEU A 223 2.37 -0.46 -3.53
N ARG A 224 1.40 0.43 -3.26
CA ARG A 224 1.30 1.74 -3.92
C ARG A 224 2.57 2.57 -3.72
N TYR A 225 3.14 2.53 -2.52
CA TYR A 225 4.39 3.23 -2.20
C TYR A 225 5.58 2.66 -2.96
N TYR A 226 5.66 1.33 -3.08
CA TYR A 226 6.72 0.70 -3.87
C TYR A 226 6.61 1.02 -5.36
N PHE A 227 5.38 1.11 -5.91
CA PHE A 227 5.18 1.52 -7.31
C PHE A 227 5.62 2.97 -7.55
N ALA A 228 5.31 3.88 -6.63
CA ALA A 228 5.77 5.26 -6.68
C ALA A 228 7.30 5.36 -6.52
N LEU A 229 7.90 4.51 -5.66
CA LEU A 229 9.35 4.38 -5.53
C LEU A 229 10.01 3.91 -6.83
N PHE A 230 9.44 2.93 -7.53
CA PHE A 230 9.95 2.52 -8.84
C PHE A 230 9.89 3.65 -9.86
N GLY A 231 8.80 4.41 -9.89
CA GLY A 231 8.67 5.60 -10.72
C GLY A 231 9.75 6.63 -10.43
N MET A 232 9.94 6.98 -9.18
CA MET A 232 10.98 7.91 -8.72
C MET A 232 12.39 7.39 -9.08
N ALA A 233 12.70 6.13 -8.75
CA ALA A 233 13.98 5.50 -9.03
C ALA A 233 14.31 5.46 -10.52
N ALA A 234 13.33 5.10 -11.36
CA ALA A 234 13.48 5.10 -12.80
C ALA A 234 13.86 6.48 -13.32
N PHE A 235 13.20 7.55 -12.81
CA PHE A 235 13.43 8.91 -13.28
C PHE A 235 14.67 9.58 -12.69
N PHE A 236 15.23 9.10 -11.58
CA PHE A 236 16.62 9.43 -11.22
C PHE A 236 17.62 8.92 -12.26
N GLY A 237 17.29 7.87 -13.01
CA GLY A 237 18.01 7.43 -14.21
C GLY A 237 18.15 8.49 -15.30
N ALA A 238 17.33 9.56 -15.29
CA ALA A 238 17.51 10.72 -16.15
C ALA A 238 18.87 11.41 -15.93
N SER A 239 19.42 11.35 -14.71
CA SER A 239 20.77 11.84 -14.41
C SER A 239 21.85 11.12 -15.22
N ILE A 240 21.67 9.82 -15.48
CA ILE A 240 22.59 9.04 -16.34
C ILE A 240 22.52 9.55 -17.77
N GLY A 241 21.31 9.73 -18.32
CA GLY A 241 21.11 10.30 -19.66
C GLY A 241 21.66 11.72 -19.80
N LEU A 242 21.41 12.54 -18.76
CA LEU A 242 21.93 13.93 -18.69
C LEU A 242 23.46 13.96 -18.82
N ILE A 243 24.16 13.23 -17.94
CA ILE A 243 25.61 13.20 -17.90
C ILE A 243 26.17 12.56 -19.17
N GLY A 244 25.62 11.45 -19.63
CA GLY A 244 26.02 10.80 -20.87
C GLY A 244 25.95 11.74 -22.07
N PHE A 245 24.87 12.51 -22.17
CA PHE A 245 24.69 13.44 -23.27
C PHE A 245 25.55 14.70 -23.14
N GLN A 246 25.79 15.20 -21.93
CA GLN A 246 26.74 16.31 -21.70
C GLN A 246 28.14 15.95 -22.18
N GLN A 247 28.57 14.71 -21.93
CA GLN A 247 29.93 14.24 -22.31
C GLN A 247 30.18 14.11 -23.82
N ILE A 248 29.14 14.08 -24.65
CA ILE A 248 29.30 14.05 -26.12
C ILE A 248 29.24 15.43 -26.78
N ARG A 249 28.93 16.48 -26.00
CA ARG A 249 28.87 17.86 -26.53
C ARG A 249 30.29 18.39 -26.76
N ALA A 250 30.56 18.86 -27.97
CA ALA A 250 31.90 19.29 -28.39
C ALA A 250 32.55 20.31 -27.45
N ASN A 251 31.76 21.18 -26.83
CA ASN A 251 32.24 22.24 -25.93
C ASN A 251 32.43 21.77 -24.47
N ALA A 252 32.14 20.49 -24.14
CA ALA A 252 32.21 20.02 -22.77
C ALA A 252 33.65 19.61 -22.36
N SER A 253 34.46 19.10 -23.29
CA SER A 253 35.84 18.68 -23.01
C SER A 253 36.62 18.46 -24.29
N ALA A 254 37.96 18.48 -24.20
CA ALA A 254 38.86 18.17 -25.34
C ALA A 254 38.59 16.75 -25.89
N LEU A 255 38.17 15.79 -25.05
CA LEU A 255 37.79 14.46 -25.48
C LEU A 255 36.50 14.47 -26.28
N ALA A 256 35.52 15.25 -25.85
CA ALA A 256 34.23 15.41 -26.54
C ALA A 256 34.42 16.13 -27.89
N ALA A 257 35.29 17.13 -27.95
CA ALA A 257 35.70 17.79 -29.21
C ALA A 257 36.32 16.79 -30.20
N ARG A 258 37.25 15.94 -29.73
CA ARG A 258 37.85 14.89 -30.58
C ARG A 258 36.81 13.86 -31.07
N ARG A 259 35.84 13.50 -30.22
CA ARG A 259 34.74 12.61 -30.61
C ARG A 259 33.82 13.23 -31.67
N SER A 260 33.59 14.53 -31.62
CA SER A 260 32.78 15.24 -32.61
C SER A 260 33.41 15.31 -34.00
N LEU A 261 34.75 15.22 -34.09
CA LEU A 261 35.52 15.12 -35.32
C LEU A 261 35.63 13.68 -35.86
N GLY A 262 35.18 12.69 -35.08
CA GLY A 262 35.23 11.27 -35.44
C GLY A 262 34.26 10.90 -36.57
N ALA A 263 34.46 9.74 -37.18
CA ALA A 263 33.70 9.22 -38.32
C ALA A 263 32.23 8.92 -38.05
N LEU A 264 31.76 8.94 -36.77
CA LEU A 264 30.37 8.68 -36.41
C LEU A 264 29.50 9.93 -36.59
N SER A 265 28.38 9.79 -37.27
CA SER A 265 27.42 10.88 -37.38
C SER A 265 26.85 11.24 -35.99
N HIS A 266 26.50 12.51 -35.78
CA HIS A 266 25.96 13.02 -34.50
C HIS A 266 24.74 12.23 -34.01
N GLY A 267 23.86 11.80 -34.94
CA GLY A 267 22.71 10.95 -34.59
C GLY A 267 23.09 9.56 -34.09
N LYS A 268 24.11 8.94 -34.71
CA LYS A 268 24.63 7.63 -34.25
C LYS A 268 25.32 7.76 -32.90
N THR A 269 26.04 8.85 -32.65
CA THR A 269 26.67 9.11 -31.34
C THR A 269 25.62 9.33 -30.25
N ALA A 270 24.56 10.11 -30.52
CA ALA A 270 23.44 10.30 -29.59
C ALA A 270 22.76 9.00 -29.28
N PHE A 271 22.47 8.16 -30.29
CA PHE A 271 21.80 6.88 -30.10
C PHE A 271 22.64 5.91 -29.25
N VAL A 272 23.95 5.80 -29.54
CA VAL A 272 24.88 4.95 -28.79
C VAL A 272 24.97 5.38 -27.31
N THR A 273 24.99 6.71 -27.09
CA THR A 273 25.02 7.27 -25.72
C THR A 273 23.71 7.00 -24.99
N LEU A 274 22.57 7.20 -25.65
CA LEU A 274 21.27 6.85 -25.06
C LEU A 274 21.20 5.37 -24.69
N LEU A 275 21.64 4.48 -25.60
CA LEU A 275 21.64 3.04 -25.38
C LEU A 275 22.53 2.66 -24.18
N ALA A 276 23.72 3.25 -24.04
CA ALA A 276 24.60 3.00 -22.89
C ALA A 276 24.00 3.52 -21.58
N SER A 277 23.40 4.71 -21.60
CA SER A 277 22.72 5.30 -20.45
C SER A 277 21.49 4.50 -20.05
N TRP A 278 20.70 4.07 -21.01
CA TRP A 278 19.52 3.24 -20.79
C TRP A 278 19.88 1.89 -20.16
N LEU A 279 20.88 1.20 -20.71
CA LEU A 279 21.29 -0.10 -20.16
C LEU A 279 21.76 0.02 -18.70
N LEU A 280 22.51 1.08 -18.37
CA LEU A 280 22.95 1.31 -16.99
C LEU A 280 21.77 1.65 -16.07
N SER A 281 20.85 2.50 -16.52
CA SER A 281 19.64 2.87 -15.77
C SER A 281 18.73 1.66 -15.53
N PHE A 282 18.54 0.86 -16.57
CA PHE A 282 17.75 -0.39 -16.48
C PHE A 282 18.39 -1.38 -15.51
N ALA A 283 19.71 -1.58 -15.59
CA ALA A 283 20.42 -2.44 -14.65
C ALA A 283 20.29 -1.97 -13.20
N SER A 284 20.38 -0.66 -12.94
CA SER A 284 20.17 -0.10 -11.60
C SER A 284 18.74 -0.35 -11.08
N LEU A 285 17.74 -0.21 -11.95
CA LEU A 285 16.35 -0.44 -11.59
C LEU A 285 16.05 -1.92 -11.35
N LEU A 286 16.70 -2.83 -12.10
CA LEU A 286 16.62 -4.27 -11.84
C LEU A 286 17.25 -4.66 -10.50
N VAL A 287 18.32 -4.00 -10.08
CA VAL A 287 18.92 -4.22 -8.75
C VAL A 287 17.96 -3.80 -7.65
N LEU A 288 17.29 -2.64 -7.80
CA LEU A 288 16.23 -2.23 -6.88
C LEU A 288 15.07 -3.23 -6.86
N PHE A 289 14.63 -3.70 -8.03
CA PHE A 289 13.56 -4.69 -8.14
C PHE A 289 13.93 -5.99 -7.42
N ALA A 290 15.13 -6.52 -7.69
CA ALA A 290 15.63 -7.72 -7.04
C ALA A 290 15.78 -7.54 -5.52
N PHE A 291 16.20 -6.35 -5.06
CA PHE A 291 16.31 -6.01 -3.64
C PHE A 291 14.93 -6.07 -2.95
N LEU A 292 13.91 -5.44 -3.53
CA LEU A 292 12.57 -5.40 -2.96
C LEU A 292 11.90 -6.79 -2.93
N VAL A 293 12.11 -7.61 -3.97
CA VAL A 293 11.57 -8.97 -4.02
C VAL A 293 12.29 -9.90 -3.03
N VAL A 294 13.63 -9.90 -3.03
CA VAL A 294 14.42 -10.90 -2.28
C VAL A 294 14.61 -10.51 -0.82
N ILE A 295 14.87 -9.23 -0.55
CA ILE A 295 15.17 -8.72 0.79
C ILE A 295 13.94 -8.09 1.42
N GLY A 296 13.16 -7.35 0.61
CA GLY A 296 11.96 -6.67 1.07
C GLY A 296 10.73 -7.57 1.20
N GLY A 297 10.77 -8.80 0.66
CA GLY A 297 9.62 -9.71 0.70
C GLY A 297 8.40 -9.19 -0.09
N VAL A 298 8.60 -8.19 -0.97
CA VAL A 298 7.50 -7.61 -1.74
C VAL A 298 7.05 -8.59 -2.81
N ASP A 299 5.82 -9.06 -2.70
CA ASP A 299 5.24 -10.01 -3.64
C ASP A 299 4.61 -9.30 -4.85
N PHE A 300 5.10 -9.62 -6.04
CA PHE A 300 4.54 -9.18 -7.32
C PHE A 300 3.76 -10.29 -8.04
N GLY A 301 3.47 -11.38 -7.35
CA GLY A 301 2.79 -12.55 -7.89
C GLY A 301 3.47 -13.13 -9.14
N ASP A 302 2.70 -13.78 -9.98
CA ASP A 302 3.18 -14.40 -11.23
C ASP A 302 3.50 -13.38 -12.35
N ARG A 303 3.40 -12.06 -12.06
CA ARG A 303 3.47 -10.99 -13.08
C ARG A 303 4.84 -10.31 -13.16
N VAL A 304 5.88 -10.92 -12.58
CA VAL A 304 7.27 -10.41 -12.57
C VAL A 304 7.78 -10.04 -13.97
N GLY A 305 7.45 -10.84 -15.01
CA GLY A 305 7.88 -10.56 -16.38
C GLY A 305 7.39 -9.22 -16.92
N ILE A 306 6.13 -8.85 -16.62
CA ILE A 306 5.56 -7.54 -17.02
C ILE A 306 6.17 -6.41 -16.17
N CYS A 307 6.43 -6.64 -14.90
CA CYS A 307 7.12 -5.66 -14.04
C CYS A 307 8.54 -5.32 -14.57
N ILE A 308 9.27 -6.33 -15.05
CA ILE A 308 10.57 -6.12 -15.72
C ILE A 308 10.41 -5.31 -17.01
N LEU A 309 9.36 -5.56 -17.80
CA LEU A 309 9.06 -4.79 -19.02
C LEU A 309 8.74 -3.31 -18.66
N ILE A 310 8.00 -3.06 -17.59
CA ILE A 310 7.76 -1.70 -17.10
C ILE A 310 9.09 -1.02 -16.75
N CYS A 311 9.96 -1.68 -16.00
CA CYS A 311 11.29 -1.17 -15.67
C CYS A 311 12.12 -0.84 -16.94
N LEU A 312 12.04 -1.69 -17.96
CA LEU A 312 12.73 -1.50 -19.24
C LEU A 312 12.28 -0.23 -19.95
N VAL A 313 10.97 -0.03 -20.05
CA VAL A 313 10.38 1.14 -20.75
C VAL A 313 10.54 2.41 -19.93
N ALA A 314 10.34 2.35 -18.61
CA ALA A 314 10.50 3.47 -17.70
C ALA A 314 11.92 4.03 -17.74
N SER A 315 12.94 3.16 -17.65
CA SER A 315 14.35 3.55 -17.73
C SER A 315 14.72 4.17 -19.08
N LEU A 316 14.11 3.71 -20.18
CA LEU A 316 14.29 4.31 -21.51
C LEU A 316 13.71 5.72 -21.56
N CYS A 317 12.51 5.92 -21.06
CA CYS A 317 11.88 7.24 -21.01
C CYS A 317 12.68 8.21 -20.15
N ALA A 318 13.09 7.77 -18.96
CA ALA A 318 13.89 8.56 -18.03
C ALA A 318 15.22 9.00 -18.64
N THR A 319 15.97 8.08 -19.22
CA THR A 319 17.26 8.43 -19.86
C THR A 319 17.10 9.34 -21.07
N ALA A 320 16.03 9.16 -21.86
CA ALA A 320 15.70 10.07 -22.96
C ALA A 320 15.36 11.48 -22.47
N LEU A 321 14.61 11.62 -21.36
CA LEU A 321 14.35 12.90 -20.70
C LEU A 321 15.67 13.56 -20.27
N GLY A 322 16.57 12.83 -19.64
CA GLY A 322 17.89 13.33 -19.25
C GLY A 322 18.70 13.85 -20.43
N CYS A 323 18.69 13.12 -21.55
CA CYS A 323 19.32 13.57 -22.80
C CYS A 323 18.69 14.87 -23.34
N ALA A 324 17.37 15.01 -23.27
CA ALA A 324 16.65 16.20 -23.70
C ALA A 324 16.99 17.42 -22.82
N LEU A 325 17.03 17.23 -21.50
CA LEU A 325 17.44 18.29 -20.56
C LEU A 325 18.91 18.73 -20.77
N ALA A 326 19.81 17.78 -21.05
CA ALA A 326 21.18 18.09 -21.39
C ALA A 326 21.26 18.96 -22.63
N ALA A 327 20.36 18.77 -23.58
CA ALA A 327 20.31 19.48 -24.85
C ALA A 327 19.85 20.94 -24.75
N ILE A 328 19.20 21.35 -23.63
CA ILE A 328 18.69 22.72 -23.46
C ILE A 328 19.87 23.71 -23.45
N PRO A 329 19.91 24.67 -24.39
CA PRO A 329 20.90 25.75 -24.35
C PRO A 329 20.52 26.76 -23.25
N LYS A 330 21.41 27.60 -22.83
CA LYS A 330 21.18 28.67 -21.82
C LYS A 330 21.09 28.25 -20.36
N VAL A 331 20.91 26.97 -20.05
CA VAL A 331 20.97 26.47 -18.68
C VAL A 331 22.38 25.97 -18.40
N PRO A 332 23.03 26.43 -17.32
CA PRO A 332 24.35 25.92 -16.92
C PRO A 332 24.32 24.42 -16.67
N ASP A 333 25.33 23.69 -17.11
CA ASP A 333 25.35 22.23 -16.97
C ASP A 333 25.28 21.76 -15.49
N GLN A 334 25.83 22.57 -14.58
CA GLN A 334 25.74 22.33 -13.12
C GLN A 334 24.31 22.42 -12.58
N ALA A 335 23.50 23.36 -13.10
CA ALA A 335 22.10 23.54 -12.66
C ALA A 335 21.17 22.44 -13.18
N LYS A 336 21.50 21.78 -14.29
CA LYS A 336 20.64 20.75 -14.91
C LYS A 336 20.43 19.54 -14.01
N GLY A 337 21.44 19.17 -13.21
CA GLY A 337 21.31 18.09 -12.22
C GLY A 337 20.25 18.41 -11.15
N GLY A 338 20.27 19.66 -10.65
CA GLY A 338 19.24 20.14 -9.72
C GLY A 338 17.84 20.18 -10.33
N ILE A 339 17.72 20.53 -11.63
CA ILE A 339 16.43 20.49 -12.34
C ILE A 339 15.90 19.06 -12.45
N VAL A 340 16.76 18.08 -12.75
CA VAL A 340 16.36 16.66 -12.77
C VAL A 340 15.84 16.24 -11.39
N ALA A 341 16.61 16.51 -10.33
CA ALA A 341 16.23 16.13 -8.98
C ALA A 341 14.92 16.81 -8.54
N GLY A 342 14.80 18.13 -8.77
CA GLY A 342 13.57 18.87 -8.46
C GLY A 342 12.35 18.34 -9.24
N PHE A 343 12.52 18.06 -10.54
CA PHE A 343 11.46 17.46 -11.34
C PHE A 343 11.04 16.09 -10.79
N VAL A 344 11.99 15.22 -10.47
CA VAL A 344 11.71 13.89 -9.96
C VAL A 344 10.96 13.96 -8.61
N CYS A 345 11.42 14.83 -7.68
CA CYS A 345 10.75 14.98 -6.39
C CYS A 345 9.32 15.52 -6.55
N VAL A 346 9.11 16.58 -7.33
CA VAL A 346 7.78 17.16 -7.55
C VAL A 346 6.86 16.18 -8.29
N ALA A 347 7.36 15.51 -9.32
CA ALA A 347 6.57 14.56 -10.09
C ALA A 347 6.18 13.31 -9.26
N SER A 348 7.04 12.90 -8.31
CA SER A 348 6.76 11.81 -7.38
C SER A 348 5.72 12.16 -6.32
N LEU A 349 5.52 13.46 -6.01
CA LEU A 349 4.43 13.93 -5.15
C LEU A 349 3.07 13.51 -5.73
N PHE A 350 2.89 13.70 -7.04
CA PHE A 350 1.66 13.31 -7.75
C PHE A 350 1.52 11.78 -7.96
N ALA A 351 2.56 11.02 -7.71
CA ALA A 351 2.49 9.56 -7.67
C ALA A 351 2.14 9.00 -6.27
N GLY A 352 1.95 9.88 -5.27
CA GLY A 352 1.58 9.49 -3.93
C GLY A 352 2.72 8.93 -3.07
N LEU A 353 3.99 9.26 -3.39
CA LEU A 353 5.16 8.70 -2.69
C LEU A 353 5.30 9.17 -1.23
N TYR A 354 4.81 10.34 -0.90
CA TYR A 354 5.08 11.04 0.36
C TYR A 354 3.95 10.91 1.41
N GLY A 355 3.25 9.78 1.41
CA GLY A 355 2.23 9.46 2.41
C GLY A 355 0.80 9.82 1.98
N THR A 356 -0.15 9.61 2.89
CA THR A 356 -1.60 9.79 2.65
C THR A 356 -1.95 11.19 2.18
N PHE A 357 -1.38 12.23 2.81
CA PHE A 357 -1.57 13.62 2.37
C PHE A 357 -1.22 13.83 0.89
N ALA A 358 -0.09 13.24 0.43
CA ALA A 358 0.33 13.36 -0.97
C ALA A 358 -0.61 12.57 -1.90
N MET A 359 -1.18 11.48 -1.43
CA MET A 359 -2.17 10.70 -2.17
C MET A 359 -3.47 11.48 -2.34
N ASP A 360 -4.02 12.04 -1.26
CA ASP A 360 -5.25 12.85 -1.30
C ASP A 360 -5.08 14.09 -2.18
N PHE A 361 -3.92 14.74 -2.09
CA PHE A 361 -3.58 15.86 -2.96
C PHE A 361 -3.48 15.43 -4.42
N ALA A 362 -2.80 14.31 -4.72
CA ALA A 362 -2.68 13.78 -6.07
C ALA A 362 -4.05 13.41 -6.65
N ASP A 363 -4.91 12.77 -5.87
CA ASP A 363 -6.27 12.38 -6.27
C ASP A 363 -7.14 13.61 -6.54
N THR A 364 -7.04 14.66 -5.71
CA THR A 364 -7.75 15.94 -5.92
C THR A 364 -7.30 16.60 -7.23
N VAL A 365 -5.98 16.63 -7.49
CA VAL A 365 -5.42 17.20 -8.73
C VAL A 365 -5.80 16.37 -9.94
N SER A 366 -5.77 15.04 -9.84
CA SER A 366 -6.17 14.11 -10.90
C SER A 366 -7.64 14.31 -11.32
N GLN A 367 -8.54 14.51 -10.34
CA GLN A 367 -9.95 14.82 -10.62
C GLN A 367 -10.12 16.19 -11.30
N ALA A 368 -9.38 17.21 -10.86
CA ALA A 368 -9.47 18.57 -11.40
C ALA A 368 -8.78 18.72 -12.77
N ALA A 369 -7.69 17.99 -13.00
CA ALA A 369 -6.84 18.12 -14.19
C ALA A 369 -6.26 16.77 -14.64
N PRO A 370 -7.06 15.82 -15.16
CA PRO A 370 -6.62 14.46 -15.52
C PRO A 370 -5.45 14.42 -16.52
N TRP A 371 -5.29 15.48 -17.31
CA TRP A 371 -4.20 15.59 -18.27
C TRP A 371 -2.80 15.69 -17.61
N LEU A 372 -2.73 16.14 -16.35
CA LEU A 372 -1.47 16.18 -15.60
C LEU A 372 -0.94 14.76 -15.34
N ASP A 373 -1.80 13.80 -15.08
CA ASP A 373 -1.40 12.41 -14.89
C ASP A 373 -0.86 11.82 -16.19
N VAL A 374 -1.46 12.19 -17.32
CA VAL A 374 -1.00 11.71 -18.64
C VAL A 374 0.40 12.22 -18.97
N ILE A 375 0.71 13.48 -18.65
CA ILE A 375 2.02 14.08 -18.96
C ILE A 375 3.08 13.82 -17.90
N ASN A 376 2.70 13.35 -16.70
CA ASN A 376 3.65 13.01 -15.66
C ASN A 376 4.18 11.57 -15.86
N PRO A 377 5.43 11.40 -16.31
CA PRO A 377 5.93 10.08 -16.62
C PRO A 377 6.14 9.20 -15.38
N ILE A 378 6.28 9.78 -14.17
CA ILE A 378 6.41 9.03 -12.93
C ILE A 378 5.05 8.41 -12.54
N VAL A 379 3.97 9.19 -12.68
CA VAL A 379 2.60 8.69 -12.51
C VAL A 379 2.31 7.57 -13.52
N GLN A 380 2.74 7.72 -14.78
CA GLN A 380 2.55 6.67 -15.78
C GLN A 380 3.26 5.36 -15.42
N VAL A 381 4.44 5.41 -14.80
CA VAL A 381 5.13 4.20 -14.29
C VAL A 381 4.36 3.60 -13.11
N CYS A 382 3.94 4.41 -12.15
CA CYS A 382 3.17 3.98 -10.99
C CYS A 382 1.86 3.31 -11.44
N GLN A 383 1.12 3.93 -12.35
CA GLN A 383 -0.12 3.41 -12.90
C GLN A 383 0.09 2.13 -13.73
N ALA A 384 1.23 1.99 -14.42
CA ALA A 384 1.56 0.76 -15.14
C ALA A 384 1.76 -0.42 -14.19
N PHE A 385 2.47 -0.21 -13.07
CA PHE A 385 2.60 -1.22 -12.01
C PHE A 385 1.25 -1.54 -11.38
N TYR A 386 0.49 -0.50 -11.00
CA TYR A 386 -0.83 -0.66 -10.41
C TYR A 386 -1.76 -1.43 -11.35
N ALA A 387 -1.83 -1.04 -12.62
CA ALA A 387 -2.66 -1.71 -13.61
C ALA A 387 -2.24 -3.18 -13.81
N THR A 388 -0.94 -3.47 -13.73
CA THR A 388 -0.44 -4.84 -13.83
C THR A 388 -0.90 -5.70 -12.65
N MET A 389 -0.93 -5.15 -11.43
CA MET A 389 -1.29 -5.93 -10.23
C MET A 389 -2.80 -6.01 -10.02
N TYR A 390 -3.52 -4.93 -10.34
CA TYR A 390 -4.95 -4.80 -10.05
C TYR A 390 -5.86 -5.45 -11.11
N TYR A 391 -5.56 -5.26 -12.41
CA TYR A 391 -6.43 -5.76 -13.48
C TYR A 391 -6.02 -7.14 -13.97
N ASP A 392 -7.00 -7.96 -14.37
CA ASP A 392 -6.76 -9.29 -14.94
C ASP A 392 -6.18 -9.22 -16.34
N THR A 393 -6.36 -8.12 -17.04
CA THR A 393 -5.85 -7.89 -18.40
C THR A 393 -4.73 -6.85 -18.41
N TYR A 394 -3.74 -7.05 -19.26
CA TYR A 394 -2.62 -6.13 -19.43
C TYR A 394 -2.91 -4.95 -20.36
N ALA A 395 -4.15 -4.77 -20.82
CA ALA A 395 -4.49 -3.72 -21.80
C ALA A 395 -4.16 -2.31 -21.28
N GLN A 396 -4.48 -2.02 -20.02
CA GLN A 396 -4.19 -0.73 -19.40
C GLN A 396 -2.69 -0.54 -19.18
N THR A 397 -1.99 -1.57 -18.73
CA THR A 397 -0.52 -1.56 -18.59
C THR A 397 0.15 -1.19 -19.91
N PHE A 398 -0.22 -1.84 -21.00
CA PHE A 398 0.30 -1.50 -22.33
C PHE A 398 -0.06 -0.09 -22.78
N GLY A 399 -1.22 0.43 -22.37
CA GLY A 399 -1.60 1.84 -22.58
C GLY A 399 -0.59 2.81 -21.95
N HIS A 400 -0.26 2.62 -20.68
CA HIS A 400 0.73 3.41 -19.96
C HIS A 400 2.15 3.26 -20.54
N LEU A 401 2.54 2.04 -20.93
CA LEU A 401 3.81 1.79 -21.61
C LEU A 401 3.90 2.50 -22.97
N ALA A 402 2.80 2.53 -23.74
CA ALA A 402 2.75 3.26 -25.00
C ALA A 402 2.95 4.77 -24.81
N ILE A 403 2.33 5.36 -23.80
CA ILE A 403 2.52 6.76 -23.44
C ILE A 403 4.00 7.04 -23.11
N LEU A 404 4.60 6.20 -22.26
CA LEU A 404 6.02 6.32 -21.90
C LEU A 404 6.95 6.19 -23.12
N LEU A 405 6.66 5.29 -24.06
CA LEU A 405 7.41 5.13 -25.31
C LEU A 405 7.28 6.37 -26.21
N VAL A 406 6.09 6.93 -26.35
CA VAL A 406 5.85 8.18 -27.10
C VAL A 406 6.65 9.32 -26.47
N MET A 407 6.61 9.48 -25.14
CA MET A 407 7.42 10.47 -24.42
C MET A 407 8.92 10.26 -24.68
N ALA A 408 9.40 9.02 -24.59
CA ALA A 408 10.80 8.69 -24.86
C ALA A 408 11.23 9.07 -26.28
N LEU A 409 10.39 8.83 -27.29
CA LEU A 409 10.64 9.21 -28.68
C LEU A 409 10.71 10.73 -28.85
N ILE A 410 9.79 11.47 -28.23
CA ILE A 410 9.78 12.94 -28.25
C ILE A 410 11.06 13.48 -27.62
N PHE A 411 11.43 13.02 -26.43
CA PHE A 411 12.63 13.46 -25.73
C PHE A 411 13.90 13.13 -26.50
N PHE A 412 13.98 11.94 -27.08
CA PHE A 412 15.11 11.58 -27.92
C PHE A 412 15.21 12.42 -29.20
N ALA A 413 14.09 12.67 -29.89
CA ALA A 413 14.05 13.52 -31.08
C ALA A 413 14.51 14.94 -30.76
N LEU A 414 14.08 15.50 -29.62
CA LEU A 414 14.53 16.84 -29.17
C LEU A 414 16.05 16.89 -28.92
N SER A 415 16.57 15.85 -28.24
CA SER A 415 18.02 15.76 -27.98
C SER A 415 18.85 15.62 -29.25
N ALA A 416 18.43 14.72 -30.15
CA ALA A 416 19.13 14.49 -31.43
C ALA A 416 19.11 15.73 -32.33
N ARG A 417 17.98 16.47 -32.34
CA ARG A 417 17.85 17.74 -33.11
C ARG A 417 18.77 18.83 -32.58
N SER A 418 18.99 18.89 -31.27
CA SER A 418 19.88 19.87 -30.65
C SER A 418 21.33 19.65 -31.06
N LEU A 419 21.80 18.42 -31.21
CA LEU A 419 23.16 18.14 -31.68
C LEU A 419 23.40 18.60 -33.13
N ARG A 420 22.38 18.59 -33.99
CA ARG A 420 22.49 19.05 -35.38
C ARG A 420 22.60 20.57 -35.49
N ARG A 421 22.02 21.34 -34.55
CA ARG A 421 22.00 22.82 -34.60
C ARG A 421 23.28 23.49 -34.12
N LYS A 422 24.13 22.83 -33.34
CA LYS A 422 25.39 23.38 -32.83
C LYS A 422 26.53 23.16 -33.83
N ARG A 423 26.45 23.83 -34.96
CA ARG A 423 27.61 24.09 -35.79
C ARG A 423 28.42 25.19 -35.10
N TYR A 424 29.65 24.88 -34.72
CA TYR A 424 30.84 25.70 -34.59
C TYR A 424 30.63 27.24 -34.65
N ALA A 425 30.04 27.82 -33.61
CA ALA A 425 29.99 29.29 -33.50
C ALA A 425 31.05 29.84 -32.54
N SER A 426 32.08 29.03 -32.21
CA SER A 426 33.20 29.45 -31.37
C SER A 426 34.40 28.52 -31.56
N LEU A 427 35.05 28.61 -32.71
CA LEU A 427 36.48 28.41 -32.89
C LEU A 427 37.13 29.75 -33.16
#